data_1ab30582a2f9d83f334756a04cb7b448
#
_entry.id   1ab30582a2f9d83f334756a04cb7b448
#
_cell.length_a   1.000
_cell.length_b   1.000
_cell.length_c   1.000
_cell.angle_alpha   90.00
_cell.angle_beta   90.00
_cell.angle_gamma   90.00
#
_symmetry.space_group_name_H-M   'P 1'
#
loop_
_entity.id
_entity.type
_entity.pdbx_description
1 polymer ?
#
loop_
_entity_poly.entity_id
_entity_poly.type
_entity_poly.pdbx_seq_one_letter_code
_entity_poly.pdbx_strand_id
1 'polypeptide(L)'
;DKSNTMRAYKREFIELALELGVLRFGEFTLKSGRVSPYFFNAGLFSSGYAAAKLGRYYASAIAESGVEFDMLFGPAYKGIPLATLAAAALAEHHDIDVPYAFNRKEAKGHGEGGSIVGAPLSGKVLIVDDVITAGTAVREAHQIIANAGADVAGLVISLDRQEVGRDSRSAVQELEQSLRIPVVSIVKLEDLVEMLEESGEYGEFLSPVVEYRKRYGS
;
A
#
# COMPACT_ATOMS: atom_id res chain seq x y z
N ASP A 1 28.96 7.44 -8.71
CA ASP A 1 27.83 7.16 -9.63
C ASP A 1 27.06 5.95 -9.12
N LYS A 2 26.22 6.17 -8.14
CA LYS A 2 25.34 5.09 -7.66
C LYS A 2 24.19 4.99 -8.64
N SER A 3 24.33 4.11 -9.61
CA SER A 3 23.22 3.72 -10.46
C SER A 3 22.01 3.45 -9.57
N ASN A 4 20.89 4.07 -9.94
CA ASN A 4 19.61 3.94 -9.25
C ASN A 4 19.05 2.52 -9.47
N THR A 5 19.72 1.53 -8.83
CA THR A 5 19.31 0.13 -8.94
C THR A 5 18.10 -0.08 -8.04
N MET A 6 17.00 -0.55 -8.63
CA MET A 6 15.79 -0.92 -7.90
C MET A 6 16.11 -1.86 -6.74
N ARG A 7 15.58 -1.58 -5.56
CA ARG A 7 15.74 -2.45 -4.38
C ARG A 7 15.21 -3.84 -4.67
N ALA A 8 15.90 -4.86 -4.16
CA ALA A 8 15.57 -6.25 -4.42
C ALA A 8 14.12 -6.61 -4.07
N TYR A 9 13.60 -6.13 -2.95
CA TYR A 9 12.24 -6.43 -2.54
C TYR A 9 11.17 -5.84 -3.49
N LYS A 10 11.45 -4.69 -4.11
CA LYS A 10 10.56 -4.09 -5.11
C LYS A 10 10.48 -4.94 -6.36
N ARG A 11 11.61 -5.42 -6.84
CA ARG A 11 11.70 -6.32 -7.99
C ARG A 11 10.96 -7.63 -7.71
N GLU A 12 11.21 -8.24 -6.56
CA GLU A 12 10.55 -9.48 -6.15
C GLU A 12 9.02 -9.29 -6.04
N PHE A 13 8.57 -8.17 -5.50
CA PHE A 13 7.14 -7.84 -5.42
C PHE A 13 6.51 -7.79 -6.82
N ILE A 14 7.15 -7.10 -7.76
CA ILE A 14 6.64 -6.98 -9.15
C ILE A 14 6.61 -8.35 -9.81
N GLU A 15 7.67 -9.15 -9.68
CA GLU A 15 7.75 -10.50 -10.24
C GLU A 15 6.66 -11.42 -9.69
N LEU A 16 6.45 -11.40 -8.38
CA LEU A 16 5.39 -12.17 -7.75
C LEU A 16 4.00 -11.70 -8.20
N ALA A 17 3.80 -10.39 -8.30
CA ALA A 17 2.54 -9.82 -8.78
C ALA A 17 2.22 -10.25 -10.22
N LEU A 18 3.22 -10.29 -11.09
CA LEU A 18 3.08 -10.78 -12.47
C LEU A 18 2.78 -12.28 -12.50
N GLU A 19 3.51 -13.07 -11.72
CA GLU A 19 3.33 -14.53 -11.62
C GLU A 19 1.90 -14.89 -11.19
N LEU A 20 1.35 -14.18 -10.22
CA LEU A 20 0.02 -14.45 -9.66
C LEU A 20 -1.12 -13.77 -10.43
N GLY A 21 -0.82 -12.97 -11.46
CA GLY A 21 -1.83 -12.21 -12.17
C GLY A 21 -2.41 -11.03 -11.38
N VAL A 22 -1.78 -10.65 -10.27
CA VAL A 22 -2.08 -9.44 -9.51
C VAL A 22 -1.82 -8.20 -10.36
N LEU A 23 -0.69 -8.19 -11.05
CA LEU A 23 -0.30 -7.19 -12.04
C LEU A 23 -0.37 -7.82 -13.43
N ARG A 24 -1.07 -7.16 -14.35
CA ARG A 24 -1.15 -7.57 -15.75
C ARG A 24 -0.97 -6.36 -16.65
N PHE A 25 -0.25 -6.54 -17.74
CA PHE A 25 -0.12 -5.55 -18.81
C PHE A 25 -1.07 -5.88 -19.97
N GLY A 26 -1.58 -4.85 -20.61
CA GLY A 26 -2.53 -5.01 -21.72
C GLY A 26 -3.35 -3.73 -21.93
N GLU A 27 -4.64 -3.89 -22.12
CA GLU A 27 -5.57 -2.78 -22.27
C GLU A 27 -6.77 -3.02 -21.35
N PHE A 28 -6.92 -2.17 -20.34
CA PHE A 28 -7.93 -2.32 -19.30
C PHE A 28 -8.73 -1.03 -19.13
N THR A 29 -10.05 -1.14 -19.18
CA THR A 29 -10.94 -0.01 -18.91
C THR A 29 -11.20 0.12 -17.41
N LEU A 30 -10.78 1.24 -16.82
CA LEU A 30 -11.01 1.54 -15.41
C LEU A 30 -12.47 1.97 -15.18
N LYS A 31 -12.90 1.98 -13.91
CA LYS A 31 -14.25 2.44 -13.52
C LYS A 31 -14.54 3.87 -13.98
N SER A 32 -13.51 4.72 -14.10
CA SER A 32 -13.62 6.08 -14.61
C SER A 32 -13.90 6.16 -16.12
N GLY A 33 -13.79 5.03 -16.85
CA GLY A 33 -13.81 4.98 -18.31
C GLY A 33 -12.45 5.17 -18.96
N ARG A 34 -11.41 5.54 -18.18
CA ARG A 34 -10.05 5.68 -18.69
C ARG A 34 -9.48 4.30 -19.04
N VAL A 35 -8.79 4.22 -20.18
CA VAL A 35 -8.11 2.99 -20.61
C VAL A 35 -6.68 3.00 -20.07
N SER A 36 -6.33 1.99 -19.28
CA SER A 36 -5.01 1.83 -18.67
C SER A 36 -4.23 0.69 -19.32
N PRO A 37 -2.91 0.84 -19.50
CA PRO A 37 -2.06 -0.23 -20.06
C PRO A 37 -1.70 -1.31 -19.03
N TYR A 38 -2.16 -1.19 -17.81
CA TYR A 38 -1.96 -2.20 -16.79
C TYR A 38 -3.14 -2.27 -15.81
N PHE A 39 -3.26 -3.42 -15.17
CA PHE A 39 -4.26 -3.71 -14.16
C PHE A 39 -3.58 -4.26 -12.92
N PHE A 40 -4.03 -3.83 -11.75
CA PHE A 40 -3.51 -4.28 -10.47
C PHE A 40 -4.66 -4.64 -9.54
N ASN A 41 -4.66 -5.88 -9.05
CA ASN A 41 -5.65 -6.38 -8.10
C ASN A 41 -4.97 -7.09 -6.93
N ALA A 42 -4.76 -6.36 -5.84
CA ALA A 42 -4.11 -6.88 -4.63
C ALA A 42 -4.86 -8.05 -3.99
N GLY A 43 -6.17 -8.20 -4.25
CA GLY A 43 -6.97 -9.31 -3.76
C GLY A 43 -6.54 -10.68 -4.29
N LEU A 44 -5.72 -10.73 -5.33
CA LEU A 44 -5.19 -11.97 -5.88
C LEU A 44 -3.94 -12.50 -5.15
N PHE A 45 -3.43 -11.79 -4.16
CA PHE A 45 -2.50 -12.33 -3.17
C PHE A 45 -3.29 -13.20 -2.17
N SER A 46 -3.69 -14.39 -2.59
CA SER A 46 -4.71 -15.17 -1.89
C SER A 46 -4.27 -16.55 -1.39
N SER A 47 -2.98 -16.81 -1.37
CA SER A 47 -2.42 -18.04 -0.79
C SER A 47 -1.51 -17.73 0.41
N GLY A 48 -1.22 -18.74 1.22
CA GLY A 48 -0.29 -18.60 2.34
C GLY A 48 1.10 -18.19 1.91
N TYR A 49 1.59 -18.76 0.82
CA TYR A 49 2.88 -18.40 0.23
C TYR A 49 2.92 -16.92 -0.20
N ALA A 50 1.90 -16.49 -0.93
CA ALA A 50 1.77 -15.08 -1.36
C ALA A 50 1.65 -14.14 -0.16
N ALA A 51 0.86 -14.51 0.84
CA ALA A 51 0.69 -13.72 2.06
C ALA A 51 1.99 -13.55 2.84
N ALA A 52 2.77 -14.62 3.01
CA ALA A 52 4.05 -14.58 3.70
C ALA A 52 5.03 -13.64 2.99
N LYS A 53 5.14 -13.73 1.68
CA LYS A 53 5.98 -12.83 0.87
C LYS A 53 5.49 -11.38 0.92
N LEU A 54 4.19 -11.18 0.80
CA LEU A 54 3.59 -9.85 0.85
C LEU A 54 3.90 -9.15 2.17
N GLY A 55 3.80 -9.87 3.29
CA GLY A 55 4.18 -9.36 4.60
C GLY A 55 5.63 -8.90 4.65
N ARG A 56 6.56 -9.65 4.05
CA ARG A 56 7.97 -9.28 3.96
C ARG A 56 8.17 -8.00 3.15
N TYR A 57 7.46 -7.83 2.05
CA TYR A 57 7.58 -6.63 1.21
C TYR A 57 7.05 -5.40 1.91
N TYR A 58 5.91 -5.51 2.60
CA TYR A 58 5.42 -4.42 3.46
C TYR A 58 6.44 -4.06 4.54
N ALA A 59 6.99 -5.07 5.23
CA ALA A 59 7.99 -4.85 6.28
C ALA A 59 9.25 -4.17 5.74
N SER A 60 9.74 -4.59 4.57
CA SER A 60 10.90 -3.97 3.92
C SER A 60 10.64 -2.50 3.57
N ALA A 61 9.48 -2.21 3.00
CA ALA A 61 9.08 -0.85 2.66
C ALA A 61 9.00 0.04 3.91
N ILE A 62 8.41 -0.47 4.98
CA ILE A 62 8.31 0.24 6.27
C ILE A 62 9.70 0.49 6.86
N ALA A 63 10.53 -0.54 6.95
CA ALA A 63 11.87 -0.43 7.53
C ALA A 63 12.77 0.55 6.77
N GLU A 64 12.67 0.59 5.44
CA GLU A 64 13.47 1.50 4.60
C GLU A 64 12.91 2.92 4.54
N SER A 65 11.65 3.14 4.90
CA SER A 65 10.98 4.44 4.76
C SER A 65 11.54 5.52 5.68
N GLY A 66 12.14 5.15 6.80
CA GLY A 66 12.55 6.09 7.84
C GLY A 66 11.40 6.67 8.66
N VAL A 67 10.17 6.26 8.43
CA VAL A 67 9.01 6.71 9.21
C VAL A 67 9.10 6.14 10.63
N GLU A 68 9.03 7.01 11.62
CA GLU A 68 8.97 6.61 13.02
C GLU A 68 7.53 6.21 13.39
N PHE A 69 7.37 5.06 14.00
CA PHE A 69 6.07 4.56 14.44
C PHE A 69 6.20 3.68 15.67
N ASP A 70 5.12 3.58 16.44
CA ASP A 70 5.05 2.79 17.67
C ASP A 70 4.19 1.54 17.50
N MET A 71 3.24 1.56 16.55
CA MET A 71 2.35 0.44 16.28
C MET A 71 1.76 0.51 14.88
N LEU A 72 1.15 -0.60 14.44
CA LEU A 72 0.44 -0.68 13.16
C LEU A 72 -1.07 -0.71 13.37
N PHE A 73 -1.81 -0.20 12.37
CA PHE A 73 -3.26 -0.25 12.34
C PHE A 73 -3.76 -0.68 10.96
N GLY A 74 -4.60 -1.70 10.92
CA GLY A 74 -5.21 -2.20 9.69
C GLY A 74 -6.69 -1.82 9.59
N PRO A 75 -7.06 -0.90 8.68
CA PRO A 75 -8.47 -0.57 8.48
C PRO A 75 -9.28 -1.76 7.97
N ALA A 76 -10.43 -2.02 8.59
CA ALA A 76 -11.31 -3.09 8.12
C ALA A 76 -11.78 -2.80 6.68
N TYR A 77 -11.84 -3.80 5.80
CA TYR A 77 -11.50 -5.19 6.12
C TYR A 77 -10.14 -5.59 5.53
N LYS A 78 -9.75 -5.06 4.38
CA LYS A 78 -8.54 -5.48 3.64
C LYS A 78 -7.25 -5.17 4.38
N GLY A 79 -7.21 -4.10 5.17
CA GLY A 79 -6.04 -3.74 5.95
C GLY A 79 -5.75 -4.67 7.12
N ILE A 80 -6.74 -5.41 7.60
CA ILE A 80 -6.58 -6.29 8.77
C ILE A 80 -5.50 -7.35 8.54
N PRO A 81 -5.61 -8.22 7.53
CA PRO A 81 -4.56 -9.22 7.29
C PRO A 81 -3.21 -8.58 6.94
N LEU A 82 -3.21 -7.44 6.25
CA LEU A 82 -1.98 -6.76 5.87
C LEU A 82 -1.21 -6.22 7.07
N ALA A 83 -1.88 -5.62 8.03
CA ALA A 83 -1.26 -5.17 9.27
C ALA A 83 -0.67 -6.33 10.07
N THR A 84 -1.40 -7.44 10.18
CA THR A 84 -0.93 -8.65 10.86
C THR A 84 0.31 -9.23 10.19
N LEU A 85 0.27 -9.39 8.87
CA LEU A 85 1.40 -9.91 8.09
C LEU A 85 2.62 -8.99 8.17
N ALA A 86 2.43 -7.68 8.08
CA ALA A 86 3.50 -6.71 8.21
C ALA A 86 4.12 -6.74 9.60
N ALA A 87 3.31 -6.79 10.66
CA ALA A 87 3.78 -6.88 12.05
C ALA A 87 4.62 -8.15 12.27
N ALA A 88 4.14 -9.30 11.79
CA ALA A 88 4.85 -10.57 11.89
C ALA A 88 6.20 -10.53 11.14
N ALA A 89 6.20 -9.99 9.93
CA ALA A 89 7.42 -9.90 9.11
C ALA A 89 8.44 -8.91 9.69
N LEU A 90 7.98 -7.79 10.28
CA LEU A 90 8.86 -6.85 10.99
C LEU A 90 9.57 -7.54 12.17
N ALA A 91 8.84 -8.36 12.93
CA ALA A 91 9.42 -9.10 14.05
C ALA A 91 10.42 -10.17 13.57
N GLU A 92 10.05 -10.96 12.56
CA GLU A 92 10.88 -12.07 12.08
C GLU A 92 12.12 -11.63 11.29
N HIS A 93 12.01 -10.60 10.47
CA HIS A 93 13.03 -10.22 9.49
C HIS A 93 13.75 -8.90 9.77
N HIS A 94 13.23 -8.07 10.65
CA HIS A 94 13.79 -6.74 10.94
C HIS A 94 14.06 -6.50 12.42
N ASP A 95 13.77 -7.47 13.28
CA ASP A 95 13.92 -7.33 14.73
C ASP A 95 13.16 -6.13 15.31
N ILE A 96 11.99 -5.85 14.73
CA ILE A 96 11.08 -4.80 15.14
C ILE A 96 9.79 -5.45 15.64
N ASP A 97 9.61 -5.46 16.96
CA ASP A 97 8.42 -6.00 17.60
C ASP A 97 7.50 -4.85 18.01
N VAL A 98 6.41 -4.67 17.27
CA VAL A 98 5.43 -3.62 17.54
C VAL A 98 4.03 -4.21 17.68
N PRO A 99 3.18 -3.62 18.54
CA PRO A 99 1.79 -4.01 18.61
C PRO A 99 1.02 -3.62 17.37
N TYR A 100 -0.11 -4.28 17.12
CA TYR A 100 -1.02 -3.91 16.05
C TYR A 100 -2.46 -3.98 16.51
N ALA A 101 -3.32 -3.24 15.81
CA ALA A 101 -4.75 -3.18 16.03
C ALA A 101 -5.50 -3.04 14.71
N PHE A 102 -6.78 -3.25 14.76
CA PHE A 102 -7.69 -3.02 13.64
C PHE A 102 -9.06 -2.60 14.17
N ASN A 103 -9.95 -2.14 13.29
CA ASN A 103 -11.29 -1.74 13.69
C ASN A 103 -12.33 -2.75 13.22
N ARG A 104 -13.50 -2.65 13.84
CA ARG A 104 -14.74 -3.28 13.38
C ARG A 104 -15.57 -2.21 12.71
N LYS A 105 -16.22 -2.55 11.58
CA LYS A 105 -17.19 -1.64 10.94
C LYS A 105 -18.54 -1.67 11.64
N GLU A 106 -18.84 -2.77 12.33
CA GLU A 106 -20.10 -2.99 13.02
C GLU A 106 -19.91 -2.88 14.52
N ALA A 107 -20.76 -2.09 15.19
CA ALA A 107 -20.76 -1.99 16.63
C ALA A 107 -21.18 -3.34 17.24
N LYS A 108 -20.48 -3.79 18.30
CA LYS A 108 -20.95 -4.90 19.12
C LYS A 108 -22.30 -4.53 19.75
N GLY A 109 -23.31 -5.35 19.51
CA GLY A 109 -24.68 -5.09 19.95
C GLY A 109 -24.94 -5.08 21.44
N HIS A 110 -23.97 -5.44 22.30
CA HIS A 110 -24.14 -5.45 23.76
C HIS A 110 -22.80 -5.18 24.45
N GLY A 111 -22.76 -4.11 25.27
CA GLY A 111 -21.71 -3.85 26.24
C GLY A 111 -20.52 -3.06 25.74
N GLU A 112 -19.57 -2.82 26.61
CA GLU A 112 -18.37 -2.01 26.49
C GLU A 112 -17.42 -2.45 25.35
N GLY A 113 -17.91 -2.55 24.14
CA GLY A 113 -17.11 -2.93 23.01
C GLY A 113 -16.78 -1.73 22.14
N GLY A 114 -15.61 -1.12 22.34
CA GLY A 114 -15.06 -0.17 21.39
C GLY A 114 -14.93 -0.79 20.01
N SER A 115 -14.82 0.05 18.99
CA SER A 115 -14.64 -0.36 17.59
C SER A 115 -13.23 -0.94 17.31
N ILE A 116 -12.33 -0.90 18.28
CA ILE A 116 -10.92 -1.31 18.15
C ILE A 116 -10.69 -2.72 18.71
N VAL A 117 -9.96 -3.54 17.95
CA VAL A 117 -9.54 -4.87 18.33
C VAL A 117 -8.01 -4.94 18.28
N GLY A 118 -7.42 -5.64 19.24
CA GLY A 118 -5.96 -5.75 19.36
C GLY A 118 -5.41 -4.80 20.41
N ALA A 119 -4.23 -4.27 20.19
CA ALA A 119 -3.59 -3.38 21.14
C ALA A 119 -4.30 -2.03 21.26
N PRO A 120 -4.31 -1.40 22.44
CA PRO A 120 -4.81 -0.03 22.57
C PRO A 120 -4.03 0.93 21.67
N LEU A 121 -4.74 1.85 21.03
CA LEU A 121 -4.10 2.87 20.18
C LEU A 121 -3.36 3.88 21.06
N SER A 122 -2.06 4.01 20.83
CA SER A 122 -1.23 4.98 21.52
C SER A 122 0.02 5.32 20.72
N GLY A 123 0.57 6.52 20.94
CA GLY A 123 1.77 6.98 20.27
C GLY A 123 1.56 7.25 18.79
N LYS A 124 2.54 6.91 17.99
CA LYS A 124 2.56 7.11 16.54
C LYS A 124 2.08 5.85 15.84
N VAL A 125 0.94 5.92 15.17
CA VAL A 125 0.26 4.76 14.56
C VAL A 125 0.44 4.80 13.04
N LEU A 126 1.03 3.77 12.47
CA LEU A 126 1.20 3.60 11.03
C LEU A 126 0.04 2.78 10.47
N ILE A 127 -0.71 3.37 9.53
CA ILE A 127 -1.82 2.69 8.87
C ILE A 127 -1.27 1.79 7.76
N VAL A 128 -1.77 0.56 7.66
CA VAL A 128 -1.40 -0.41 6.62
C VAL A 128 -2.64 -0.78 5.81
N ASP A 129 -2.62 -0.49 4.51
CA ASP A 129 -3.72 -0.84 3.61
C ASP A 129 -3.20 -1.36 2.26
N ASP A 130 -4.09 -1.79 1.37
CA ASP A 130 -3.70 -2.35 0.07
C ASP A 130 -3.35 -1.27 -0.97
N VAL A 131 -4.33 -0.49 -1.39
CA VAL A 131 -4.19 0.62 -2.35
C VAL A 131 -5.10 1.76 -1.90
N ILE A 132 -4.88 2.95 -2.46
CA ILE A 132 -5.77 4.09 -2.28
C ILE A 132 -6.69 4.19 -3.50
N THR A 133 -8.00 4.18 -3.26
CA THR A 133 -9.01 4.51 -4.27
C THR A 133 -9.61 5.88 -3.97
N ALA A 134 -10.76 5.95 -3.25
CA ALA A 134 -11.35 7.21 -2.82
C ALA A 134 -10.76 7.76 -1.51
N GLY A 135 -9.95 6.98 -0.80
CA GLY A 135 -9.35 7.38 0.47
C GLY A 135 -10.27 7.29 1.68
N THR A 136 -11.47 6.74 1.53
CA THR A 136 -12.47 6.66 2.60
C THR A 136 -11.98 5.86 3.81
N ALA A 137 -11.43 4.66 3.59
CA ALA A 137 -10.93 3.81 4.66
C ALA A 137 -9.79 4.45 5.44
N VAL A 138 -8.89 5.14 4.74
CA VAL A 138 -7.75 5.84 5.37
C VAL A 138 -8.24 7.03 6.20
N ARG A 139 -9.20 7.79 5.69
CA ARG A 139 -9.77 8.95 6.41
C ARG A 139 -10.52 8.50 7.66
N GLU A 140 -11.26 7.41 7.58
CA GLU A 140 -11.93 6.80 8.74
C GLU A 140 -10.91 6.32 9.78
N ALA A 141 -9.86 5.63 9.34
CA ALA A 141 -8.78 5.18 10.22
C ALA A 141 -8.09 6.36 10.92
N HIS A 142 -7.79 7.42 10.17
CA HIS A 142 -7.21 8.64 10.72
C HIS A 142 -8.09 9.22 11.83
N GLN A 143 -9.39 9.27 11.61
CA GLN A 143 -10.34 9.78 12.61
C GLN A 143 -10.41 8.88 13.84
N ILE A 144 -10.42 7.56 13.66
CA ILE A 144 -10.41 6.58 14.76
C ILE A 144 -9.19 6.76 15.64
N ILE A 145 -8.01 6.88 15.02
CA ILE A 145 -6.74 7.06 15.72
C ILE A 145 -6.72 8.39 16.48
N ALA A 146 -7.14 9.47 15.83
CA ALA A 146 -7.21 10.80 16.44
C ALA A 146 -8.19 10.82 17.63
N ASN A 147 -9.35 10.19 17.49
CA ASN A 147 -10.35 10.10 18.57
C ASN A 147 -9.83 9.32 19.78
N ALA A 148 -8.89 8.39 19.58
CA ALA A 148 -8.25 7.66 20.67
C ALA A 148 -7.12 8.46 21.36
N GLY A 149 -6.82 9.65 20.86
CA GLY A 149 -5.76 10.50 21.40
C GLY A 149 -4.35 10.10 20.92
N ALA A 150 -4.26 9.29 19.87
CA ALA A 150 -2.99 8.90 19.26
C ALA A 150 -2.72 9.73 18.00
N ASP A 151 -1.47 9.68 17.53
CA ASP A 151 -1.06 10.38 16.31
C ASP A 151 -0.94 9.41 15.13
N VAL A 152 -1.23 9.86 13.93
CA VAL A 152 -1.04 9.07 12.71
C VAL A 152 0.37 9.30 12.19
N ALA A 153 1.18 8.24 12.16
CA ALA A 153 2.56 8.28 11.68
C ALA A 153 2.64 8.35 10.15
N GLY A 154 1.71 7.74 9.47
CA GLY A 154 1.67 7.66 8.01
C GLY A 154 0.78 6.52 7.53
N LEU A 155 0.86 6.26 6.25
CA LEU A 155 0.16 5.18 5.56
C LEU A 155 1.16 4.39 4.73
N VAL A 156 1.06 3.06 4.75
CA VAL A 156 1.80 2.20 3.82
C VAL A 156 0.82 1.41 2.94
N ILE A 157 1.09 1.41 1.65
CA ILE A 157 0.29 0.73 0.62
C ILE A 157 1.17 -0.11 -0.30
N SER A 158 0.56 -0.96 -1.12
CA SER A 158 1.30 -1.81 -2.05
C SER A 158 1.77 -1.07 -3.30
N LEU A 159 0.90 -0.31 -3.93
CA LEU A 159 1.19 0.39 -5.19
C LEU A 159 0.71 1.83 -5.16
N ASP A 160 1.60 2.75 -5.52
CA ASP A 160 1.28 4.12 -5.87
C ASP A 160 1.27 4.23 -7.40
N ARG A 161 0.10 4.45 -7.98
CA ARG A 161 -0.05 4.54 -9.45
C ARG A 161 0.55 5.82 -10.03
N GLN A 162 0.85 6.82 -9.20
CA GLN A 162 1.38 8.11 -9.64
C GLN A 162 0.59 8.71 -10.82
N GLU A 163 -0.72 8.59 -10.78
CA GLU A 163 -1.59 9.13 -11.81
C GLU A 163 -2.60 10.12 -11.25
N VAL A 164 -2.85 11.19 -12.00
CA VAL A 164 -3.79 12.24 -11.59
C VAL A 164 -5.23 11.76 -11.65
N GLY A 165 -6.02 12.21 -10.68
CA GLY A 165 -7.46 12.02 -10.67
C GLY A 165 -8.17 13.09 -11.53
N ARG A 166 -9.33 13.54 -11.06
CA ARG A 166 -10.12 14.58 -11.75
C ARG A 166 -9.49 15.96 -11.68
N ASP A 167 -8.73 16.23 -10.62
CA ASP A 167 -7.92 17.43 -10.49
C ASP A 167 -6.44 17.09 -10.81
N SER A 168 -5.53 18.02 -10.59
CA SER A 168 -4.12 17.88 -10.96
C SER A 168 -3.29 17.01 -10.00
N ARG A 169 -3.92 16.38 -8.99
CA ARG A 169 -3.22 15.62 -7.95
C ARG A 169 -3.54 14.13 -8.03
N SER A 170 -2.55 13.29 -7.68
CA SER A 170 -2.78 11.87 -7.46
C SER A 170 -3.50 11.62 -6.13
N ALA A 171 -4.05 10.41 -5.97
CA ALA A 171 -4.68 10.00 -4.70
C ALA A 171 -3.70 10.09 -3.51
N VAL A 172 -2.45 9.68 -3.72
CA VAL A 172 -1.38 9.80 -2.71
C VAL A 172 -1.12 11.26 -2.35
N GLN A 173 -0.91 12.13 -3.35
CA GLN A 173 -0.65 13.55 -3.13
C GLN A 173 -1.80 14.21 -2.37
N GLU A 174 -3.03 13.87 -2.70
CA GLU A 174 -4.21 14.42 -2.02
C GLU A 174 -4.24 14.02 -0.54
N LEU A 175 -3.99 12.75 -0.22
CA LEU A 175 -3.95 12.29 1.18
C LEU A 175 -2.79 12.91 1.95
N GLU A 176 -1.60 12.96 1.36
CA GLU A 176 -0.43 13.60 2.01
C GLU A 176 -0.70 15.05 2.36
N GLN A 177 -1.33 15.80 1.47
CA GLN A 177 -1.65 17.19 1.68
C GLN A 177 -2.79 17.41 2.67
N SER A 178 -3.88 16.64 2.53
CA SER A 178 -5.08 16.84 3.36
C SER A 178 -4.92 16.30 4.78
N LEU A 179 -4.22 15.18 4.96
CA LEU A 179 -4.01 14.56 6.27
C LEU A 179 -2.64 14.89 6.88
N ARG A 180 -1.74 15.48 6.10
CA ARG A 180 -0.37 15.82 6.51
C ARG A 180 0.39 14.60 7.05
N ILE A 181 0.28 13.49 6.34
CA ILE A 181 0.96 12.24 6.66
C ILE A 181 1.81 11.78 5.49
N PRO A 182 2.97 11.13 5.72
CA PRO A 182 3.70 10.49 4.64
C PRO A 182 2.97 9.24 4.15
N VAL A 183 3.03 8.99 2.85
CA VAL A 183 2.55 7.74 2.25
C VAL A 183 3.74 6.98 1.69
N VAL A 184 3.91 5.76 2.19
CA VAL A 184 4.95 4.82 1.75
C VAL A 184 4.28 3.78 0.88
N SER A 185 4.90 3.41 -0.23
CA SER A 185 4.42 2.32 -1.09
C SER A 185 5.52 1.29 -1.30
N ILE A 186 5.13 0.02 -1.47
CA ILE A 186 6.10 -1.02 -1.82
C ILE A 186 6.71 -0.67 -3.17
N VAL A 187 5.86 -0.39 -4.16
CA VAL A 187 6.28 0.06 -5.49
C VAL A 187 5.43 1.23 -5.99
N LYS A 188 5.99 1.95 -6.96
CA LYS A 188 5.32 3.05 -7.67
C LYS A 188 5.32 2.76 -9.16
N LEU A 189 4.53 3.50 -9.92
CA LEU A 189 4.52 3.40 -11.39
C LEU A 189 5.92 3.54 -11.97
N GLU A 190 6.75 4.43 -11.45
CA GLU A 190 8.15 4.59 -11.90
C GLU A 190 8.97 3.30 -11.74
N ASP A 191 8.69 2.48 -10.73
CA ASP A 191 9.33 1.18 -10.54
C ASP A 191 8.86 0.17 -11.61
N LEU A 192 7.58 0.22 -11.98
CA LEU A 192 7.04 -0.60 -13.07
C LEU A 192 7.69 -0.24 -14.41
N VAL A 193 7.89 1.05 -14.67
CA VAL A 193 8.57 1.53 -15.88
C VAL A 193 10.01 1.02 -15.92
N GLU A 194 10.75 1.14 -14.81
CA GLU A 194 12.12 0.65 -14.70
C GLU A 194 12.20 -0.86 -14.96
N MET A 195 11.29 -1.62 -14.39
CA MET A 195 11.19 -3.07 -14.60
C MET A 195 10.96 -3.41 -16.09
N LEU A 196 10.05 -2.68 -16.76
CA LEU A 196 9.78 -2.87 -18.19
C LEU A 196 10.98 -2.51 -19.07
N GLU A 197 11.74 -1.49 -18.69
CA GLU A 197 12.96 -1.10 -19.42
C GLU A 197 14.04 -2.21 -19.38
N GLU A 198 14.11 -2.93 -18.28
CA GLU A 198 15.07 -4.01 -18.07
C GLU A 198 14.57 -5.38 -18.57
N SER A 199 13.24 -5.52 -18.76
CA SER A 199 12.62 -6.80 -19.09
C SER A 199 12.64 -7.09 -20.59
N GLY A 200 13.12 -8.27 -20.98
CA GLY A 200 12.97 -8.78 -22.34
C GLY A 200 11.55 -9.34 -22.60
N GLU A 201 10.93 -9.92 -21.58
CA GLU A 201 9.63 -10.61 -21.68
C GLU A 201 8.45 -9.63 -21.85
N TYR A 202 8.49 -8.51 -21.12
CA TYR A 202 7.39 -7.52 -21.09
C TYR A 202 7.74 -6.24 -21.84
N GLY A 203 8.82 -6.22 -22.63
CA GLY A 203 9.32 -5.01 -23.29
C GLY A 203 8.31 -4.35 -24.24
N GLU A 204 7.40 -5.12 -24.82
CA GLU A 204 6.33 -4.60 -25.69
C GLU A 204 5.36 -3.66 -24.97
N PHE A 205 5.25 -3.76 -23.65
CA PHE A 205 4.36 -2.93 -22.85
C PHE A 205 4.99 -1.63 -22.35
N LEU A 206 6.30 -1.45 -22.55
CA LEU A 206 7.00 -0.24 -22.11
C LEU A 206 6.42 1.02 -22.75
N SER A 207 6.29 1.03 -24.07
CA SER A 207 5.80 2.20 -24.79
C SER A 207 4.38 2.61 -24.37
N PRO A 208 3.39 1.70 -24.31
CA PRO A 208 2.07 2.05 -23.80
C PRO A 208 2.07 2.62 -22.38
N VAL A 209 2.88 2.07 -21.46
CA VAL A 209 2.97 2.54 -20.07
C VAL A 209 3.63 3.92 -20.01
N VAL A 210 4.70 4.15 -20.75
CA VAL A 210 5.37 5.46 -20.83
C VAL A 210 4.43 6.54 -21.39
N GLU A 211 3.68 6.23 -22.45
CA GLU A 211 2.69 7.15 -23.02
C GLU A 211 1.56 7.47 -22.04
N TYR A 212 1.07 6.48 -21.33
CA TYR A 212 0.07 6.65 -20.29
C TYR A 212 0.57 7.55 -19.16
N ARG A 213 1.82 7.33 -18.72
CA ARG A 213 2.47 8.15 -17.69
C ARG A 213 2.63 9.60 -18.13
N LYS A 214 3.00 9.85 -19.38
CA LYS A 214 3.09 11.22 -19.93
C LYS A 214 1.74 11.93 -19.90
N ARG A 215 0.67 11.20 -20.19
CA ARG A 215 -0.68 11.76 -20.29
C ARG A 215 -1.35 11.95 -18.94
N TYR A 216 -1.17 11.03 -18.01
CA TYR A 216 -1.90 10.98 -16.73
C TYR A 216 -0.99 10.97 -15.49
N GLY A 217 0.30 11.02 -15.64
CA GLY A 217 1.24 11.00 -14.52
C GLY A 217 1.16 12.24 -13.63
N SER A 218 1.38 12.02 -12.34
CA SER A 218 1.44 13.09 -11.34
C SER A 218 2.84 13.64 -11.18
#